data_9046811782d6f2b76fca253c7ac7edc0
#
_entry.id   9046811782d6f2b76fca253c7ac7edc0
#
_cell.length_a   1.000
_cell.length_b   1.000
_cell.length_c   1.000
_cell.angle_alpha   90.00
_cell.angle_beta   90.00
_cell.angle_gamma   90.00
#
_symmetry.space_group_name_H-M   'P 1'
#
loop_
_entity.id
_entity.type
_entity.pdbx_description
1 polymer ?
#
loop_
_entity_poly.entity_id
_entity_poly.type
_entity_poly.pdbx_seq_one_letter_code
_entity_poly.pdbx_strand_id
1 'polypeptide(L)'
;MARIALTRDKIVQATIELAGKIGLSNVSFPRLAEYFGIKAPSLYNHFKNMEEVRVATAVHLQKELNYELTHAMVGLTPLAALRAYAESYKRFAEKYEAVYELINVIHQTNNGELEYLAKENIRLVRRSLENFHLSEEENFHISRMFRSTLHGFITLTQLGYFRQSGSISKEESFTYMVDHLLSRLDNPENI
;
A
#
# COMPACT_ATOMS: atom_id res chain seq x y z
N MET A 1 20.41 24.17 21.43
CA MET A 1 19.44 23.28 20.77
C MET A 1 20.02 21.87 20.72
N ALA A 2 19.33 20.88 21.29
CA ALA A 2 19.79 19.50 21.24
C ALA A 2 19.87 19.04 19.78
N ARG A 3 21.01 18.52 19.34
CA ARG A 3 21.25 18.01 18.00
C ARG A 3 20.42 16.74 17.86
N ILE A 4 19.27 16.82 17.19
CA ILE A 4 18.42 15.65 16.94
C ILE A 4 19.27 14.65 16.16
N ALA A 5 19.55 13.47 16.76
CA ALA A 5 20.28 12.42 16.07
C ALA A 5 19.51 12.01 14.81
N LEU A 6 20.14 12.14 13.65
CA LEU A 6 19.59 11.67 12.39
C LEU A 6 19.57 10.14 12.38
N THR A 7 18.46 9.54 11.98
CA THR A 7 18.31 8.08 11.85
C THR A 7 17.72 7.74 10.49
N ARG A 8 17.86 6.48 10.05
CA ARG A 8 17.23 6.00 8.81
C ARG A 8 15.73 6.22 8.83
N ASP A 9 15.06 5.93 9.94
CA ASP A 9 13.59 6.10 10.07
C ASP A 9 13.16 7.56 9.94
N LYS A 10 13.92 8.50 10.53
CA LYS A 10 13.64 9.93 10.35
C LYS A 10 13.79 10.38 8.91
N ILE A 11 14.77 9.86 8.18
CA ILE A 11 14.96 10.17 6.75
C ILE A 11 13.79 9.60 5.92
N VAL A 12 13.34 8.39 6.25
CA VAL A 12 12.15 7.78 5.61
C VAL A 12 10.90 8.63 5.86
N GLN A 13 10.63 9.03 7.11
CA GLN A 13 9.50 9.91 7.44
C GLN A 13 9.57 11.25 6.71
N ALA A 14 10.74 11.90 6.71
CA ALA A 14 10.94 13.16 5.98
C ALA A 14 10.74 12.96 4.46
N THR A 15 11.10 11.79 3.91
CA THR A 15 10.86 11.46 2.50
C THR A 15 9.36 11.43 2.19
N ILE A 16 8.57 10.78 3.05
CA ILE A 16 7.11 10.72 2.90
C ILE A 16 6.50 12.13 2.99
N GLU A 17 6.89 12.91 3.99
CA GLU A 17 6.37 14.27 4.18
C GLU A 17 6.74 15.22 3.03
N LEU A 18 8.00 15.15 2.57
CA LEU A 18 8.44 15.94 1.42
C LEU A 18 7.75 15.52 0.13
N ALA A 19 7.57 14.22 -0.09
CA ALA A 19 6.84 13.72 -1.26
C ALA A 19 5.41 14.29 -1.31
N GLY A 20 4.73 14.39 -0.17
CA GLY A 20 3.42 15.04 -0.09
C GLY A 20 3.41 16.53 -0.44
N LYS A 21 4.53 17.24 -0.25
CA LYS A 21 4.64 18.68 -0.51
C LYS A 21 5.12 19.02 -1.92
N ILE A 22 6.08 18.26 -2.43
CA ILE A 22 6.79 18.58 -3.68
C ILE A 22 6.75 17.50 -4.75
N GLY A 23 6.08 16.36 -4.47
CA GLY A 23 6.08 15.16 -5.31
C GLY A 23 7.30 14.28 -5.09
N LEU A 24 7.12 12.95 -5.16
CA LEU A 24 8.19 11.96 -4.90
C LEU A 24 9.40 12.11 -5.84
N SER A 25 9.17 12.42 -7.11
CA SER A 25 10.23 12.62 -8.11
C SER A 25 11.18 13.77 -7.78
N ASN A 26 10.72 14.76 -7.00
CA ASN A 26 11.49 15.93 -6.61
C ASN A 26 12.22 15.74 -5.26
N VAL A 27 11.98 14.65 -4.54
CA VAL A 27 12.72 14.35 -3.31
C VAL A 27 14.14 13.93 -3.63
N SER A 28 15.11 14.60 -3.01
CA SER A 28 16.55 14.41 -3.24
C SER A 28 17.36 14.65 -1.96
N PHE A 29 18.60 14.20 -1.93
CA PHE A 29 19.48 14.46 -0.77
C PHE A 29 19.63 15.96 -0.45
N PRO A 30 19.80 16.88 -1.40
CA PRO A 30 19.79 18.30 -1.09
C PRO A 30 18.50 18.78 -0.40
N ARG A 31 17.34 18.33 -0.87
CA ARG A 31 16.03 18.67 -0.26
C ARG A 31 15.85 18.07 1.13
N LEU A 32 16.28 16.83 1.35
CA LEU A 32 16.28 16.20 2.67
C LEU A 32 17.26 16.90 3.62
N ALA A 33 18.43 17.32 3.15
CA ALA A 33 19.40 18.09 3.94
C ALA A 33 18.84 19.45 4.35
N GLU A 34 18.19 20.15 3.43
CA GLU A 34 17.47 21.41 3.70
C GLU A 34 16.38 21.21 4.76
N TYR A 35 15.55 20.14 4.61
CA TYR A 35 14.48 19.80 5.57
C TYR A 35 15.02 19.62 7.00
N PHE A 36 16.18 18.97 7.16
CA PHE A 36 16.79 18.75 8.46
C PHE A 36 17.72 19.88 8.94
N GLY A 37 17.96 20.90 8.11
CA GLY A 37 18.93 21.98 8.43
C GLY A 37 20.37 21.46 8.56
N ILE A 38 20.77 20.45 7.77
CA ILE A 38 22.10 19.82 7.80
C ILE A 38 22.78 19.90 6.44
N LYS A 39 24.05 19.50 6.37
CA LYS A 39 24.76 19.36 5.09
C LYS A 39 24.47 18.00 4.45
N ALA A 40 24.28 17.95 3.12
CA ALA A 40 23.99 16.73 2.38
C ALA A 40 24.97 15.55 2.65
N PRO A 41 26.27 15.73 2.85
CA PRO A 41 27.18 14.64 3.24
C PRO A 41 26.77 13.84 4.48
N SER A 42 26.00 14.45 5.41
CA SER A 42 25.53 13.74 6.60
C SER A 42 24.53 12.63 6.29
N LEU A 43 23.80 12.75 5.18
CA LEU A 43 22.82 11.74 4.74
C LEU A 43 23.50 10.48 4.19
N TYR A 44 24.69 10.62 3.59
CA TYR A 44 25.46 9.49 3.05
C TYR A 44 25.96 8.53 4.13
N ASN A 45 25.97 8.94 5.41
CA ASN A 45 26.23 8.04 6.53
C ASN A 45 25.08 7.04 6.77
N HIS A 46 23.90 7.30 6.21
CA HIS A 46 22.69 6.50 6.41
C HIS A 46 22.25 5.76 5.13
N PHE A 47 22.39 6.39 3.97
CA PHE A 47 21.97 5.86 2.68
C PHE A 47 23.01 6.21 1.60
N LYS A 48 23.36 5.26 0.76
CA LYS A 48 24.35 5.47 -0.32
C LYS A 48 23.81 6.34 -1.46
N ASN A 49 22.49 6.25 -1.72
CA ASN A 49 21.82 6.96 -2.80
C ASN A 49 20.30 7.07 -2.52
N MET A 50 19.59 7.80 -3.37
CA MET A 50 18.14 7.97 -3.24
C MET A 50 17.37 6.68 -3.48
N GLU A 51 17.91 5.73 -4.24
CA GLU A 51 17.28 4.42 -4.44
C GLU A 51 17.18 3.64 -3.12
N GLU A 52 18.26 3.61 -2.32
CA GLU A 52 18.19 3.01 -0.98
C GLU A 52 17.16 3.71 -0.07
N VAL A 53 16.98 5.03 -0.19
CA VAL A 53 15.93 5.75 0.55
C VAL A 53 14.55 5.31 0.09
N ARG A 54 14.32 5.19 -1.23
CA ARG A 54 13.05 4.72 -1.79
C ARG A 54 12.72 3.29 -1.35
N VAL A 55 13.69 2.38 -1.41
CA VAL A 55 13.52 1.01 -0.94
C VAL A 55 13.20 0.97 0.56
N ALA A 56 13.91 1.73 1.39
CA ALA A 56 13.63 1.80 2.82
C ALA A 56 12.23 2.40 3.09
N THR A 57 11.80 3.38 2.30
CA THR A 57 10.45 3.95 2.37
C THR A 57 9.41 2.90 1.96
N ALA A 58 9.65 2.13 0.90
CA ALA A 58 8.78 1.03 0.48
C ALA A 58 8.63 -0.04 1.58
N VAL A 59 9.73 -0.44 2.23
CA VAL A 59 9.71 -1.38 3.37
C VAL A 59 8.88 -0.82 4.53
N HIS A 60 9.06 0.45 4.87
CA HIS A 60 8.28 1.11 5.92
C HIS A 60 6.78 1.11 5.59
N LEU A 61 6.42 1.55 4.38
CA LEU A 61 5.03 1.58 3.92
C LEU A 61 4.39 0.19 3.90
N GLN A 62 5.13 -0.84 3.47
CA GLN A 62 4.61 -2.20 3.41
C GLN A 62 4.39 -2.79 4.82
N LYS A 63 5.26 -2.46 5.79
CA LYS A 63 5.05 -2.83 7.20
C LYS A 63 3.78 -2.19 7.75
N GLU A 64 3.61 -0.90 7.52
CA GLU A 64 2.46 -0.15 8.00
C GLU A 64 1.16 -0.65 7.34
N LEU A 65 1.18 -0.89 6.02
CA LEU A 65 0.05 -1.49 5.31
C LEU A 65 -0.35 -2.85 5.92
N ASN A 66 0.61 -3.75 6.10
CA ASN A 66 0.33 -5.07 6.67
C ASN A 66 -0.20 -4.98 8.10
N TYR A 67 0.30 -4.04 8.89
CA TYR A 67 -0.20 -3.76 10.23
C TYR A 67 -1.66 -3.28 10.19
N GLU A 68 -1.97 -2.25 9.40
CA GLU A 68 -3.32 -1.70 9.28
C GLU A 68 -4.31 -2.75 8.76
N LEU A 69 -3.94 -3.53 7.74
CA LEU A 69 -4.78 -4.59 7.19
C LEU A 69 -5.05 -5.70 8.20
N THR A 70 -4.01 -6.19 8.89
CA THR A 70 -4.16 -7.25 9.91
C THR A 70 -5.11 -6.79 11.01
N HIS A 71 -4.95 -5.57 11.53
CA HIS A 71 -5.79 -5.04 12.59
C HIS A 71 -7.24 -4.82 12.14
N ALA A 72 -7.44 -4.39 10.90
CA ALA A 72 -8.78 -4.21 10.35
C ALA A 72 -9.54 -5.54 10.19
N MET A 73 -8.85 -6.67 10.02
CA MET A 73 -9.45 -7.98 9.77
C MET A 73 -9.66 -8.83 11.03
N VAL A 74 -8.99 -8.51 12.14
CA VAL A 74 -9.04 -9.31 13.37
C VAL A 74 -10.45 -9.40 13.93
N GLY A 75 -10.88 -10.64 14.27
CA GLY A 75 -12.17 -10.90 14.92
C GLY A 75 -13.39 -10.81 14.01
N LEU A 76 -13.21 -10.59 12.71
CA LEU A 76 -14.30 -10.52 11.75
C LEU A 76 -14.57 -11.89 11.11
N THR A 77 -15.80 -12.07 10.62
CA THR A 77 -16.13 -13.20 9.73
C THR A 77 -15.33 -13.10 8.42
N PRO A 78 -15.08 -14.20 7.70
CA PRO A 78 -14.27 -14.20 6.49
C PRO A 78 -14.69 -13.15 5.45
N LEU A 79 -15.98 -13.02 5.20
CA LEU A 79 -16.52 -12.03 4.25
C LEU A 79 -16.33 -10.59 4.74
N ALA A 80 -16.61 -10.34 6.02
CA ALA A 80 -16.41 -9.04 6.66
C ALA A 80 -14.91 -8.67 6.69
N ALA A 81 -14.01 -9.65 6.91
CA ALA A 81 -12.58 -9.45 6.89
C ALA A 81 -12.07 -9.02 5.49
N LEU A 82 -12.54 -9.65 4.42
CA LEU A 82 -12.20 -9.24 3.05
C LEU A 82 -12.71 -7.82 2.73
N ARG A 83 -13.91 -7.46 3.19
CA ARG A 83 -14.43 -6.09 3.09
C ARG A 83 -13.55 -5.10 3.83
N ALA A 84 -13.24 -5.39 5.10
CA ALA A 84 -12.38 -4.54 5.93
C ALA A 84 -10.97 -4.39 5.33
N TYR A 85 -10.43 -5.46 4.72
CA TYR A 85 -9.19 -5.40 3.96
C TYR A 85 -9.31 -4.38 2.81
N ALA A 86 -10.35 -4.48 1.97
CA ALA A 86 -10.53 -3.59 0.82
C ALA A 86 -10.62 -2.10 1.24
N GLU A 87 -11.43 -1.83 2.26
CA GLU A 87 -11.60 -0.47 2.80
C GLU A 87 -10.32 0.07 3.45
N SER A 88 -9.61 -0.77 4.21
CA SER A 88 -8.34 -0.37 4.85
C SER A 88 -7.25 -0.13 3.81
N TYR A 89 -7.19 -0.98 2.78
CA TYR A 89 -6.25 -0.82 1.66
C TYR A 89 -6.50 0.50 0.91
N LYS A 90 -7.77 0.86 0.65
CA LYS A 90 -8.15 2.15 0.04
C LYS A 90 -7.71 3.33 0.91
N ARG A 91 -8.07 3.32 2.21
CA ARG A 91 -7.67 4.38 3.15
C ARG A 91 -6.15 4.56 3.23
N PHE A 92 -5.41 3.45 3.24
CA PHE A 92 -3.95 3.50 3.21
C PHE A 92 -3.42 4.18 1.95
N ALA A 93 -3.95 3.82 0.78
CA ALA A 93 -3.55 4.42 -0.50
C ALA A 93 -3.87 5.92 -0.57
N GLU A 94 -4.98 6.36 0.00
CA GLU A 94 -5.35 7.78 0.12
C GLU A 94 -4.42 8.53 1.08
N LYS A 95 -4.11 7.94 2.25
CA LYS A 95 -3.18 8.50 3.25
C LYS A 95 -1.78 8.71 2.70
N TYR A 96 -1.31 7.79 1.88
CA TYR A 96 0.05 7.77 1.33
C TYR A 96 0.11 8.04 -0.18
N GLU A 97 -0.86 8.75 -0.75
CA GLU A 97 -1.01 8.98 -2.19
C GLU A 97 0.29 9.37 -2.88
N ALA A 98 1.05 10.30 -2.29
CA ALA A 98 2.30 10.82 -2.86
C ALA A 98 3.45 9.80 -2.96
N VAL A 99 3.37 8.70 -2.24
CA VAL A 99 4.41 7.65 -2.18
C VAL A 99 3.84 6.24 -2.41
N TYR A 100 2.53 6.14 -2.71
CA TYR A 100 1.85 4.86 -2.88
C TYR A 100 2.48 3.98 -3.95
N GLU A 101 3.02 4.58 -5.01
CA GLU A 101 3.72 3.84 -6.07
C GLU A 101 4.90 3.00 -5.55
N LEU A 102 5.53 3.39 -4.43
CA LEU A 102 6.67 2.68 -3.87
C LEU A 102 6.33 1.28 -3.36
N ILE A 103 5.07 1.00 -2.99
CA ILE A 103 4.69 -0.36 -2.58
C ILE A 103 4.66 -1.36 -3.74
N ASN A 104 4.74 -0.88 -4.99
CA ASN A 104 4.67 -1.69 -6.20
C ASN A 104 6.05 -2.03 -6.80
N VAL A 105 7.14 -1.47 -6.27
CA VAL A 105 8.51 -1.68 -6.80
C VAL A 105 9.18 -2.98 -6.32
N ILE A 106 8.44 -3.87 -5.65
CA ILE A 106 8.92 -5.07 -4.95
C ILE A 106 9.87 -5.90 -5.81
N HIS A 107 9.46 -6.25 -7.04
CA HIS A 107 10.23 -7.11 -7.94
C HIS A 107 11.41 -6.42 -8.64
N GLN A 108 11.56 -5.10 -8.45
CA GLN A 108 12.63 -4.32 -9.07
C GLN A 108 13.84 -4.13 -8.14
N THR A 109 13.69 -4.47 -6.85
CA THR A 109 14.65 -4.04 -5.81
C THR A 109 15.57 -5.14 -5.29
N ASN A 110 15.35 -6.42 -5.60
CA ASN A 110 16.04 -7.57 -4.97
C ASN A 110 16.13 -7.48 -3.43
N ASN A 111 15.11 -6.89 -2.78
CA ASN A 111 15.06 -6.73 -1.33
C ASN A 111 14.21 -7.84 -0.72
N GLY A 112 14.86 -8.79 -0.03
CA GLY A 112 14.19 -9.96 0.56
C GLY A 112 13.17 -9.61 1.66
N GLU A 113 13.38 -8.51 2.41
CA GLU A 113 12.43 -8.05 3.41
C GLU A 113 11.14 -7.53 2.74
N LEU A 114 11.29 -6.74 1.67
CA LEU A 114 10.15 -6.23 0.91
C LEU A 114 9.35 -7.37 0.26
N GLU A 115 10.04 -8.38 -0.31
CA GLU A 115 9.40 -9.57 -0.85
C GLU A 115 8.64 -10.36 0.22
N TYR A 116 9.23 -10.53 1.40
CA TYR A 116 8.58 -11.20 2.53
C TYR A 116 7.30 -10.48 2.93
N LEU A 117 7.36 -9.16 3.11
CA LEU A 117 6.22 -8.34 3.51
C LEU A 117 5.09 -8.37 2.47
N ALA A 118 5.43 -8.36 1.18
CA ALA A 118 4.45 -8.49 0.11
C ALA A 118 3.77 -9.88 0.10
N LYS A 119 4.52 -10.95 0.38
CA LYS A 119 3.95 -12.30 0.54
C LYS A 119 3.01 -12.38 1.73
N GLU A 120 3.32 -11.72 2.86
CA GLU A 120 2.42 -11.64 4.00
C GLU A 120 1.09 -10.95 3.64
N ASN A 121 1.14 -9.86 2.89
CA ASN A 121 -0.06 -9.19 2.39
C ASN A 121 -0.95 -10.13 1.56
N ILE A 122 -0.34 -10.91 0.65
CA ILE A 122 -1.06 -11.91 -0.15
C ILE A 122 -1.70 -12.98 0.74
N ARG A 123 -1.00 -13.44 1.78
CA ARG A 123 -1.49 -14.45 2.72
C ARG A 123 -2.72 -14.01 3.50
N LEU A 124 -2.85 -12.73 3.85
CA LEU A 124 -4.05 -12.22 4.52
C LEU A 124 -5.32 -12.51 3.72
N VAL A 125 -5.31 -12.18 2.42
CA VAL A 125 -6.45 -12.46 1.54
C VAL A 125 -6.67 -13.97 1.38
N ARG A 126 -5.62 -14.76 1.09
CA ARG A 126 -5.74 -16.19 0.84
C ARG A 126 -6.28 -16.96 2.05
N ARG A 127 -5.83 -16.63 3.27
CA ARG A 127 -6.34 -17.24 4.52
C ARG A 127 -7.82 -16.94 4.75
N SER A 128 -8.28 -15.72 4.43
CA SER A 128 -9.71 -15.40 4.51
C SER A 128 -10.52 -16.24 3.52
N LEU A 129 -9.96 -16.52 2.34
CA LEU A 129 -10.61 -17.34 1.32
C LEU A 129 -10.68 -18.83 1.65
N GLU A 130 -9.81 -19.37 2.54
CA GLU A 130 -9.83 -20.78 2.97
C GLU A 130 -11.17 -21.21 3.60
N ASN A 131 -11.97 -20.26 4.07
CA ASN A 131 -13.27 -20.53 4.69
C ASN A 131 -14.44 -20.67 3.70
N PHE A 132 -14.20 -20.55 2.40
CA PHE A 132 -15.25 -20.53 1.36
C PHE A 132 -15.33 -21.84 0.53
N HIS A 133 -14.72 -22.94 1.01
CA HIS A 133 -14.72 -24.25 0.34
C HIS A 133 -14.18 -24.24 -1.10
N LEU A 134 -13.31 -23.30 -1.42
CA LEU A 134 -12.65 -23.15 -2.70
C LEU A 134 -11.54 -24.20 -2.88
N SER A 135 -11.32 -24.67 -4.10
CA SER A 135 -10.10 -25.38 -4.44
C SER A 135 -8.87 -24.48 -4.29
N GLU A 136 -7.67 -25.04 -4.24
CA GLU A 136 -6.43 -24.25 -4.15
C GLU A 136 -6.28 -23.33 -5.37
N GLU A 137 -6.65 -23.81 -6.56
CA GLU A 137 -6.60 -23.04 -7.80
C GLU A 137 -7.58 -21.85 -7.77
N GLU A 138 -8.83 -22.08 -7.36
CA GLU A 138 -9.83 -21.01 -7.21
C GLU A 138 -9.40 -19.96 -6.18
N ASN A 139 -8.92 -20.40 -5.00
CA ASN A 139 -8.38 -19.49 -3.98
C ASN A 139 -7.28 -18.60 -4.57
N PHE A 140 -6.40 -19.17 -5.40
CA PHE A 140 -5.32 -18.44 -6.05
C PHE A 140 -5.84 -17.41 -7.06
N HIS A 141 -6.79 -17.81 -7.93
CA HIS A 141 -7.39 -16.92 -8.93
C HIS A 141 -8.21 -15.80 -8.29
N ILE A 142 -9.04 -16.10 -7.31
CA ILE A 142 -9.87 -15.12 -6.60
C ILE A 142 -8.98 -14.12 -5.83
N SER A 143 -7.93 -14.62 -5.15
CA SER A 143 -6.98 -13.74 -4.48
C SER A 143 -6.28 -12.77 -5.43
N ARG A 144 -5.90 -13.21 -6.63
CA ARG A 144 -5.31 -12.35 -7.66
C ARG A 144 -6.34 -11.34 -8.17
N MET A 145 -7.53 -11.80 -8.53
CA MET A 145 -8.62 -10.95 -9.02
C MET A 145 -8.93 -9.86 -8.00
N PHE A 146 -9.16 -10.21 -6.74
CA PHE A 146 -9.48 -9.28 -5.66
C PHE A 146 -8.42 -8.17 -5.53
N ARG A 147 -7.14 -8.54 -5.41
CA ARG A 147 -6.05 -7.57 -5.27
C ARG A 147 -5.85 -6.71 -6.52
N SER A 148 -5.93 -7.33 -7.71
CA SER A 148 -5.78 -6.59 -8.98
C SER A 148 -6.90 -5.58 -9.18
N THR A 149 -8.13 -5.93 -8.82
CA THR A 149 -9.29 -5.04 -8.94
C THR A 149 -9.16 -3.86 -7.97
N LEU A 150 -8.80 -4.11 -6.70
CA LEU A 150 -8.57 -3.04 -5.73
C LEU A 150 -7.47 -2.10 -6.17
N HIS A 151 -6.32 -2.66 -6.54
CA HIS A 151 -5.17 -1.87 -6.98
C HIS A 151 -5.48 -1.06 -8.23
N GLY A 152 -6.14 -1.68 -9.22
CA GLY A 152 -6.53 -1.00 -10.46
C GLY A 152 -7.50 0.16 -10.21
N PHE A 153 -8.52 -0.05 -9.38
CA PHE A 153 -9.47 1.00 -9.01
C PHE A 153 -8.77 2.18 -8.33
N ILE A 154 -7.93 1.91 -7.36
CA ILE A 154 -7.19 2.94 -6.61
C ILE A 154 -6.26 3.71 -7.54
N THR A 155 -5.48 3.01 -8.37
CA THR A 155 -4.53 3.64 -9.29
C THR A 155 -5.25 4.54 -10.30
N LEU A 156 -6.35 4.07 -10.90
CA LEU A 156 -7.15 4.87 -11.82
C LEU A 156 -7.78 6.09 -11.13
N THR A 157 -8.19 5.94 -9.88
CA THR A 157 -8.70 7.06 -9.06
C THR A 157 -7.63 8.12 -8.86
N GLN A 158 -6.41 7.74 -8.46
CA GLN A 158 -5.29 8.65 -8.24
C GLN A 158 -4.84 9.34 -9.53
N LEU A 159 -4.89 8.64 -10.66
CA LEU A 159 -4.63 9.20 -11.98
C LEU A 159 -5.76 10.12 -12.51
N GLY A 160 -6.87 10.22 -11.76
CA GLY A 160 -7.98 11.13 -12.08
C GLY A 160 -8.96 10.63 -13.14
N TYR A 161 -8.91 9.34 -13.51
CA TYR A 161 -9.81 8.78 -14.52
C TYR A 161 -11.30 8.83 -14.13
N PHE A 162 -11.61 8.87 -12.83
CA PHE A 162 -13.00 8.89 -12.34
C PHE A 162 -13.50 10.28 -11.93
N ARG A 163 -12.84 11.36 -12.37
CA ARG A 163 -13.23 12.74 -12.02
C ARG A 163 -14.52 13.23 -12.71
N GLN A 164 -14.95 12.58 -13.80
CA GLN A 164 -16.07 13.02 -14.64
C GLN A 164 -17.17 11.94 -14.75
N SER A 165 -17.56 11.31 -13.65
CA SER A 165 -18.50 10.17 -13.65
C SER A 165 -19.99 10.60 -13.50
N GLY A 166 -20.37 11.80 -13.89
CA GLY A 166 -21.76 12.26 -13.75
C GLY A 166 -22.17 12.41 -12.27
N SER A 167 -23.32 11.85 -11.89
CA SER A 167 -23.86 11.90 -10.51
C SER A 167 -23.34 10.80 -9.59
N ILE A 168 -22.58 9.84 -10.10
CA ILE A 168 -22.08 8.69 -9.31
C ILE A 168 -20.68 9.03 -8.77
N SER A 169 -20.51 8.95 -7.46
CA SER A 169 -19.24 9.18 -6.80
C SER A 169 -18.28 7.98 -6.97
N LYS A 170 -16.98 8.24 -6.84
CA LYS A 170 -15.97 7.17 -6.82
C LYS A 170 -16.13 6.26 -5.59
N GLU A 171 -16.63 6.79 -4.49
CA GLU A 171 -16.94 6.05 -3.26
C GLU A 171 -18.07 5.05 -3.48
N GLU A 172 -19.15 5.45 -4.12
CA GLU A 172 -20.26 4.54 -4.51
C GLU A 172 -19.75 3.45 -5.46
N SER A 173 -18.94 3.81 -6.45
CA SER A 173 -18.35 2.85 -7.38
C SER A 173 -17.40 1.86 -6.69
N PHE A 174 -16.60 2.31 -5.72
CA PHE A 174 -15.74 1.43 -4.92
C PHE A 174 -16.57 0.44 -4.10
N THR A 175 -17.60 0.91 -3.41
CA THR A 175 -18.51 0.07 -2.61
C THR A 175 -19.19 -0.96 -3.51
N TYR A 176 -19.76 -0.54 -4.64
CA TYR A 176 -20.38 -1.43 -5.61
C TYR A 176 -19.42 -2.52 -6.11
N MET A 177 -18.19 -2.13 -6.46
CA MET A 177 -17.14 -3.07 -6.91
C MET A 177 -16.82 -4.11 -5.83
N VAL A 178 -16.63 -3.67 -4.58
CA VAL A 178 -16.33 -4.58 -3.46
C VAL A 178 -17.51 -5.51 -3.18
N ASP A 179 -18.74 -4.98 -3.14
CA ASP A 179 -19.95 -5.77 -2.95
C ASP A 179 -20.09 -6.85 -4.03
N HIS A 180 -19.87 -6.49 -5.28
CA HIS A 180 -19.95 -7.43 -6.39
C HIS A 180 -18.86 -8.52 -6.33
N LEU A 181 -17.64 -8.17 -5.97
CA LEU A 181 -16.57 -9.15 -5.79
C LEU A 181 -16.87 -10.16 -4.65
N LEU A 182 -17.46 -9.67 -3.56
CA LEU A 182 -17.74 -10.49 -2.38
C LEU A 182 -19.02 -11.30 -2.51
N SER A 183 -20.03 -10.83 -3.27
CA SER A 183 -21.29 -11.56 -3.48
C SER A 183 -21.12 -12.93 -4.13
N ARG A 184 -20.06 -13.12 -4.92
CA ARG A 184 -19.72 -14.42 -5.52
C ARG A 184 -19.25 -15.44 -4.48
N LEU A 185 -18.61 -14.99 -3.39
CA LEU A 185 -18.14 -15.84 -2.31
C LEU A 185 -19.27 -16.26 -1.36
N ASP A 186 -20.33 -15.46 -1.29
CA ASP A 186 -21.50 -15.73 -0.44
C ASP A 186 -22.46 -16.74 -1.09
N ASN A 187 -22.32 -16.98 -2.39
CA ASN A 187 -23.16 -17.92 -3.15
C ASN A 187 -22.29 -18.87 -4.00
N PRO A 188 -21.96 -20.07 -3.47
CA PRO A 188 -21.05 -21.03 -4.14
C PRO A 188 -21.51 -21.52 -5.52
N GLU A 189 -22.79 -21.38 -5.85
CA GLU A 189 -23.33 -21.75 -7.18
C GLU A 189 -22.91 -20.78 -8.30
N ASN A 190 -22.26 -19.67 -7.98
CA ASN A 190 -21.83 -18.63 -8.90
C ASN A 190 -20.31 -18.57 -9.16
N ILE A 191 -19.56 -19.58 -8.70
CA ILE A 191 -18.08 -19.68 -8.88
C ILE A 191 -17.73 -20.59 -10.05
#